data_5aa027d8a28342062e689c6275c7553d
#
_entry.id   5aa027d8a28342062e689c6275c7553d
#
_cell.length_a   1.000
_cell.length_b   1.000
_cell.length_c   1.000
_cell.angle_alpha   90.00
_cell.angle_beta   90.00
_cell.angle_gamma   90.00
#
_symmetry.space_group_name_H-M   'P 1'
#
loop_
_entity.id
_entity.type
_entity.pdbx_description
1 polymer ?
#
loop_
_entity_poly.entity_id
_entity_poly.type
_entity_poly.pdbx_seq_one_letter_code
_entity_poly.pdbx_strand_id
1 'polypeptide(L)'
;MFRFLHSSDLHIGKRFGNLAEDLRGRLREARHSVIGRLAEQARAHGATTILLAGDTFDTETPSPAMLRQALAEMGHHAPLRWVIIPGNHDSLLADELWRSARTAAPDNVVLATAEGVLDLAPGVTLLPAPCTTRRPGRDLTTWMDGAATPEGTIRIGLAHGAIQQFSEDAAASDVIAPNRATLAGLDYLALGDWHGQISVNERTQYSGTPEPDRFKHDKPGQALLVSIAAAGALPEITPVTTASFAWRTLELPLLAGDDGVAAFDALLPAAALRRQTLLRVMASGRVRLAGRTALAAVAERAGHDFAHFEFDETALATDCDSTDLDLIDRAGALRDAAEALLAESGDATRSAAEREISRAALVRLFTYCEAIAP
;
A
#
# COMPACT_ATOMS: atom_id res chain seq x y z
N MET A 1 5.61 24.29 21.61
CA MET A 1 5.28 23.59 20.34
C MET A 1 6.12 22.34 20.26
N PHE A 2 5.49 21.18 20.07
CA PHE A 2 6.17 19.89 19.84
C PHE A 2 5.89 19.43 18.41
N ARG A 3 6.95 18.96 17.73
CA ARG A 3 6.88 18.51 16.33
C ARG A 3 7.49 17.11 16.21
N PHE A 4 6.77 16.20 15.57
CA PHE A 4 7.19 14.82 15.38
C PHE A 4 6.71 14.27 14.05
N LEU A 5 7.30 13.16 13.61
CA LEU A 5 6.85 12.40 12.46
C LEU A 5 6.10 11.15 12.95
N HIS A 6 4.91 10.89 12.39
CA HIS A 6 4.13 9.68 12.64
C HIS A 6 4.18 8.79 11.39
N SER A 7 4.60 7.55 11.57
CA SER A 7 4.61 6.49 10.55
C SER A 7 4.21 5.16 11.17
N SER A 8 3.89 4.17 10.35
CA SER A 8 3.52 2.81 10.74
C SER A 8 3.78 1.84 9.61
N ASP A 9 3.60 0.55 9.86
CA ASP A 9 3.52 -0.47 8.82
C ASP A 9 4.75 -0.48 7.87
N LEU A 10 5.95 -0.40 8.46
CA LEU A 10 7.20 -0.47 7.71
C LEU A 10 7.37 -1.84 7.07
N HIS A 11 6.88 -2.91 7.73
CA HIS A 11 6.97 -4.30 7.29
C HIS A 11 8.36 -4.67 6.75
N ILE A 12 9.40 -4.34 7.51
CA ILE A 12 10.77 -4.71 7.17
C ILE A 12 10.85 -6.24 7.12
N GLY A 13 11.34 -6.76 5.99
CA GLY A 13 11.40 -8.20 5.76
C GLY A 13 10.29 -8.77 4.87
N LYS A 14 9.37 -7.95 4.38
CA LYS A 14 8.34 -8.39 3.43
C LYS A 14 8.94 -9.05 2.19
N ARG A 15 8.41 -10.23 1.83
CA ARG A 15 9.03 -11.09 0.82
C ARG A 15 8.66 -10.78 -0.61
N PHE A 16 7.48 -10.20 -0.89
CA PHE A 16 6.94 -9.93 -2.25
C PHE A 16 6.97 -11.18 -3.16
N GLY A 17 6.58 -12.35 -2.63
CA GLY A 17 6.77 -13.64 -3.28
C GLY A 17 6.05 -13.82 -4.63
N ASN A 18 5.04 -13.00 -4.91
CA ASN A 18 4.27 -12.97 -6.15
C ASN A 18 4.91 -12.14 -7.28
N LEU A 19 6.05 -11.47 -7.02
CA LEU A 19 6.74 -10.64 -8.01
C LEU A 19 8.04 -11.30 -8.49
N ALA A 20 8.61 -10.82 -9.60
CA ALA A 20 9.87 -11.28 -10.15
C ALA A 20 11.05 -11.06 -9.18
N GLU A 21 12.07 -11.91 -9.22
CA GLU A 21 13.11 -11.96 -8.19
C GLU A 21 13.97 -10.69 -8.11
N ASP A 22 14.30 -10.10 -9.25
CA ASP A 22 15.04 -8.84 -9.35
C ASP A 22 14.25 -7.68 -8.73
N LEU A 23 12.96 -7.61 -9.00
CA LEU A 23 12.08 -6.60 -8.41
C LEU A 23 11.91 -6.81 -6.90
N ARG A 24 11.80 -8.07 -6.42
CA ARG A 24 11.73 -8.38 -4.98
C ARG A 24 12.92 -7.82 -4.21
N GLY A 25 14.13 -7.92 -4.79
CA GLY A 25 15.34 -7.33 -4.21
C GLY A 25 15.22 -5.82 -4.04
N ARG A 26 14.81 -5.12 -5.10
CA ARG A 26 14.63 -3.66 -5.10
C ARG A 26 13.57 -3.20 -4.11
N LEU A 27 12.43 -3.88 -4.01
CA LEU A 27 11.35 -3.53 -3.08
C LEU A 27 11.74 -3.77 -1.62
N ARG A 28 12.51 -4.83 -1.34
CA ARG A 28 13.05 -5.07 0.02
C ARG A 28 14.05 -3.99 0.43
N GLU A 29 14.93 -3.60 -0.49
CA GLU A 29 15.87 -2.51 -0.26
C GLU A 29 15.14 -1.18 -0.03
N ALA A 30 14.12 -0.86 -0.81
CA ALA A 30 13.29 0.32 -0.62
C ALA A 30 12.65 0.38 0.78
N ARG A 31 12.19 -0.77 1.30
CA ARG A 31 11.65 -0.85 2.68
C ARG A 31 12.71 -0.64 3.76
N HIS A 32 13.91 -1.14 3.56
CA HIS A 32 15.01 -0.86 4.49
C HIS A 32 15.41 0.61 4.46
N SER A 33 15.55 1.18 3.27
CA SER A 33 15.96 2.57 3.07
C SER A 33 14.91 3.59 3.55
N VAL A 34 13.67 3.15 3.84
CA VAL A 34 12.61 4.05 4.35
C VAL A 34 12.97 4.63 5.72
N ILE A 35 13.76 3.92 6.54
CA ILE A 35 14.23 4.43 7.83
C ILE A 35 15.04 5.72 7.63
N GLY A 36 16.00 5.70 6.70
CA GLY A 36 16.78 6.89 6.34
C GLY A 36 15.90 8.01 5.81
N ARG A 37 14.97 7.71 4.90
CA ARG A 37 14.04 8.73 4.34
C ARG A 37 13.13 9.36 5.41
N LEU A 38 12.60 8.56 6.36
CA LEU A 38 11.85 9.09 7.50
C LEU A 38 12.70 10.05 8.34
N ALA A 39 13.96 9.68 8.59
CA ALA A 39 14.88 10.53 9.32
C ALA A 39 15.23 11.83 8.57
N GLU A 40 15.41 11.77 7.25
CA GLU A 40 15.60 12.94 6.39
C GLU A 40 14.41 13.88 6.44
N GLN A 41 13.18 13.34 6.30
CA GLN A 41 11.95 14.12 6.39
C GLN A 41 11.78 14.75 7.79
N ALA A 42 12.06 14.01 8.85
CA ALA A 42 12.00 14.55 10.21
C ALA A 42 12.96 15.74 10.37
N ARG A 43 14.20 15.61 9.94
CA ARG A 43 15.21 16.69 10.01
C ARG A 43 14.83 17.90 9.15
N ALA A 44 14.41 17.65 7.91
CA ALA A 44 14.03 18.74 6.97
C ALA A 44 12.90 19.62 7.51
N HIS A 45 12.04 19.04 8.35
CA HIS A 45 10.89 19.73 8.94
C HIS A 45 11.05 20.07 10.43
N GLY A 46 12.25 19.85 11.01
CA GLY A 46 12.53 20.18 12.40
C GLY A 46 11.78 19.32 13.43
N ALA A 47 11.39 18.09 13.05
CA ALA A 47 10.89 17.10 14.00
C ALA A 47 12.06 16.43 14.73
N THR A 48 11.92 16.26 16.04
CA THR A 48 12.93 15.66 16.91
C THR A 48 12.63 14.20 17.27
N THR A 49 11.42 13.73 16.94
CA THR A 49 10.91 12.40 17.30
C THR A 49 10.17 11.79 16.12
N ILE A 50 10.34 10.48 15.94
CA ILE A 50 9.56 9.66 15.02
C ILE A 50 8.79 8.63 15.86
N LEU A 51 7.48 8.58 15.68
CA LEU A 51 6.59 7.58 16.29
C LEU A 51 6.28 6.52 15.24
N LEU A 52 6.58 5.25 15.55
CA LEU A 52 6.23 4.09 14.73
C LEU A 52 5.07 3.34 15.38
N ALA A 53 3.90 3.47 14.78
CA ALA A 53 2.65 2.92 15.29
C ALA A 53 2.45 1.44 14.88
N GLY A 54 3.44 0.60 15.20
CA GLY A 54 3.39 -0.86 15.00
C GLY A 54 3.83 -1.33 13.62
N ASP A 55 3.95 -2.65 13.50
CA ASP A 55 4.32 -3.38 12.28
C ASP A 55 5.63 -2.87 11.65
N THR A 56 6.63 -2.67 12.51
CA THR A 56 7.98 -2.36 12.07
C THR A 56 8.58 -3.53 11.29
N PHE A 57 8.32 -4.78 11.74
CA PHE A 57 8.75 -6.01 11.07
C PHE A 57 7.55 -6.77 10.49
N ASP A 58 7.74 -7.38 9.30
CA ASP A 58 6.68 -8.11 8.58
C ASP A 58 6.25 -9.42 9.26
N THR A 59 7.06 -9.93 10.18
CA THR A 59 6.82 -11.21 10.88
C THR A 59 7.36 -11.19 12.31
N GLU A 60 6.82 -12.08 13.16
CA GLU A 60 7.29 -12.31 14.53
C GLU A 60 8.73 -12.84 14.62
N THR A 61 9.28 -13.34 13.50
CA THR A 61 10.61 -13.96 13.44
C THR A 61 11.49 -13.37 12.33
N PRO A 62 11.80 -12.05 12.36
CA PRO A 62 12.79 -11.50 11.44
C PRO A 62 14.17 -12.10 11.72
N SER A 63 15.03 -12.15 10.69
CA SER A 63 16.40 -12.62 10.94
C SER A 63 17.15 -11.68 11.90
N PRO A 64 18.06 -12.21 12.74
CA PRO A 64 18.85 -11.37 13.64
C PRO A 64 19.67 -10.29 12.92
N ALA A 65 20.09 -10.55 11.68
CA ALA A 65 20.79 -9.56 10.87
C ALA A 65 19.88 -8.40 10.48
N MET A 66 18.66 -8.69 10.04
CA MET A 66 17.63 -7.71 9.65
C MET A 66 17.25 -6.80 10.84
N LEU A 67 17.00 -7.39 12.00
CA LEU A 67 16.71 -6.66 13.23
C LEU A 67 17.86 -5.69 13.57
N ARG A 68 19.09 -6.20 13.63
CA ARG A 68 20.28 -5.37 13.96
C ARG A 68 20.49 -4.26 12.93
N GLN A 69 20.32 -4.55 11.63
CA GLN A 69 20.46 -3.55 10.58
C GLN A 69 19.45 -2.42 10.72
N ALA A 70 18.18 -2.74 10.96
CA ALA A 70 17.14 -1.73 11.14
C ALA A 70 17.40 -0.84 12.37
N LEU A 71 17.75 -1.44 13.52
CA LEU A 71 18.06 -0.68 14.73
C LEU A 71 19.34 0.15 14.60
N ALA A 72 20.38 -0.39 13.95
CA ALA A 72 21.62 0.34 13.70
C ALA A 72 21.38 1.55 12.80
N GLU A 73 20.56 1.40 11.75
CA GLU A 73 20.18 2.52 10.87
C GLU A 73 19.45 3.62 11.65
N MET A 74 18.50 3.26 12.51
CA MET A 74 17.85 4.23 13.41
C MET A 74 18.86 4.91 14.34
N GLY A 75 19.84 4.15 14.84
CA GLY A 75 20.94 4.64 15.68
C GLY A 75 21.81 5.69 15.00
N HIS A 76 22.13 5.49 13.71
CA HIS A 76 22.93 6.44 12.92
C HIS A 76 22.28 7.82 12.80
N HIS A 77 20.98 7.91 13.04
CA HIS A 77 20.23 9.15 12.95
C HIS A 77 20.12 9.92 14.28
N ALA A 78 20.87 9.53 15.32
CA ALA A 78 20.92 10.32 16.57
C ALA A 78 21.27 11.80 16.29
N PRO A 79 20.73 12.75 17.04
CA PRO A 79 19.90 12.63 18.23
C PRO A 79 18.38 12.44 17.96
N LEU A 80 17.96 12.16 16.71
CA LEU A 80 16.55 11.91 16.38
C LEU A 80 16.04 10.71 17.19
N ARG A 81 15.00 10.90 17.96
CA ARG A 81 14.40 9.87 18.81
C ARG A 81 13.39 9.02 18.04
N TRP A 82 13.51 7.73 18.11
CA TRP A 82 12.55 6.77 17.59
C TRP A 82 11.78 6.15 18.74
N VAL A 83 10.45 6.07 18.61
CA VAL A 83 9.59 5.35 19.56
C VAL A 83 8.79 4.32 18.79
N ILE A 84 8.96 3.05 19.17
CA ILE A 84 8.39 1.91 18.45
C ILE A 84 7.45 1.17 19.38
N ILE A 85 6.22 0.89 18.93
CA ILE A 85 5.33 -0.08 19.57
C ILE A 85 5.23 -1.35 18.72
N PRO A 86 4.98 -2.52 19.32
CA PRO A 86 4.52 -3.71 18.62
C PRO A 86 3.20 -3.49 17.90
N GLY A 87 3.11 -3.96 16.64
CA GLY A 87 1.87 -4.11 15.89
C GLY A 87 1.35 -5.55 15.94
N ASN A 88 0.49 -5.92 15.01
CA ASN A 88 -0.11 -7.26 14.96
C ASN A 88 0.81 -8.29 14.28
N HIS A 89 1.71 -7.86 13.37
CA HIS A 89 2.71 -8.72 12.72
C HIS A 89 3.95 -8.96 13.58
N ASP A 90 4.31 -8.04 14.45
CA ASP A 90 5.44 -8.11 15.35
C ASP A 90 5.02 -7.98 16.83
N SER A 91 3.89 -8.63 17.20
CA SER A 91 3.26 -8.52 18.52
C SER A 91 4.18 -8.95 19.68
N LEU A 92 3.78 -8.64 20.91
CA LEU A 92 4.54 -9.05 22.10
C LEU A 92 4.64 -10.56 22.30
N LEU A 93 3.84 -11.39 21.56
CA LEU A 93 4.06 -12.84 21.52
C LEU A 93 5.40 -13.21 20.87
N ALA A 94 5.97 -12.34 20.06
CA ALA A 94 7.32 -12.50 19.51
C ALA A 94 8.40 -12.17 20.56
N ASP A 95 8.40 -12.89 21.69
CA ASP A 95 9.29 -12.62 22.84
C ASP A 95 10.77 -12.58 22.45
N GLU A 96 11.23 -13.47 21.57
CA GLU A 96 12.61 -13.48 21.09
C GLU A 96 12.98 -12.22 20.31
N LEU A 97 12.04 -11.73 19.47
CA LEU A 97 12.22 -10.49 18.72
C LEU A 97 12.44 -9.32 19.67
N TRP A 98 11.50 -9.12 20.61
CA TRP A 98 11.56 -7.96 21.50
C TRP A 98 12.69 -8.04 22.54
N ARG A 99 13.06 -9.25 22.97
CA ARG A 99 14.24 -9.47 23.82
C ARG A 99 15.53 -9.10 23.07
N SER A 100 15.69 -9.58 21.85
CA SER A 100 16.83 -9.25 21.00
C SER A 100 16.86 -7.76 20.64
N ALA A 101 15.69 -7.16 20.38
CA ALA A 101 15.58 -5.73 20.13
C ALA A 101 16.04 -4.90 21.33
N ARG A 102 15.61 -5.23 22.55
CA ARG A 102 16.07 -4.53 23.78
C ARG A 102 17.59 -4.60 23.96
N THR A 103 18.20 -5.72 23.59
CA THR A 103 19.66 -5.88 23.71
C THR A 103 20.43 -5.08 22.66
N ALA A 104 19.83 -4.87 21.47
CA ALA A 104 20.50 -4.23 20.34
C ALA A 104 20.08 -2.77 20.12
N ALA A 105 19.06 -2.28 20.82
CA ALA A 105 18.54 -0.92 20.63
C ALA A 105 19.57 0.14 21.01
N PRO A 106 19.87 1.09 20.10
CA PRO A 106 20.67 2.28 20.43
C PRO A 106 19.91 3.21 21.40
N ASP A 107 20.65 4.11 22.05
CA ASP A 107 20.09 5.02 23.08
C ASP A 107 18.96 5.93 22.58
N ASN A 108 18.95 6.25 21.28
CA ASN A 108 17.90 7.05 20.65
C ASN A 108 16.68 6.25 20.20
N VAL A 109 16.64 4.93 20.44
CA VAL A 109 15.50 4.05 20.09
C VAL A 109 14.80 3.58 21.36
N VAL A 110 13.55 3.97 21.54
CA VAL A 110 12.70 3.59 22.66
C VAL A 110 11.72 2.52 22.20
N LEU A 111 11.78 1.35 22.81
CA LEU A 111 10.86 0.24 22.58
C LEU A 111 9.72 0.33 23.62
N ALA A 112 8.60 0.90 23.22
CA ALA A 112 7.41 1.06 24.08
C ALA A 112 6.58 -0.24 24.08
N THR A 113 7.07 -1.24 24.82
CA THR A 113 6.52 -2.61 24.86
C THR A 113 5.56 -2.86 26.03
N ALA A 114 5.15 -1.84 26.74
CA ALA A 114 4.20 -1.93 27.85
C ALA A 114 3.27 -0.71 27.86
N GLU A 115 2.07 -0.88 28.41
CA GLU A 115 1.21 0.24 28.80
C GLU A 115 1.91 1.08 29.87
N GLY A 116 1.77 2.40 29.81
CA GLY A 116 2.38 3.33 30.76
C GLY A 116 2.66 4.69 30.15
N VAL A 117 2.81 5.71 31.00
CA VAL A 117 3.10 7.06 30.54
C VAL A 117 4.60 7.21 30.31
N LEU A 118 5.00 7.64 29.12
CA LEU A 118 6.38 7.90 28.72
C LEU A 118 6.60 9.39 28.43
N ASP A 119 7.66 9.96 28.94
CA ASP A 119 8.04 11.34 28.61
C ASP A 119 8.75 11.39 27.26
N LEU A 120 8.18 12.13 26.30
CA LEU A 120 8.81 12.40 25.00
C LEU A 120 9.71 13.63 25.04
N ALA A 121 9.26 14.68 25.71
CA ALA A 121 9.95 15.93 25.89
C ALA A 121 9.38 16.66 27.12
N PRO A 122 10.00 17.71 27.63
CA PRO A 122 9.40 18.53 28.67
C PRO A 122 7.98 19.01 28.28
N GLY A 123 6.98 18.62 29.09
CA GLY A 123 5.58 18.92 28.84
C GLY A 123 4.91 18.12 27.71
N VAL A 124 5.49 16.99 27.31
CA VAL A 124 4.92 16.09 26.28
C VAL A 124 4.99 14.64 26.74
N THR A 125 3.83 13.99 26.83
CA THR A 125 3.72 12.59 27.24
C THR A 125 3.15 11.71 26.14
N LEU A 126 3.65 10.48 26.06
CA LEU A 126 3.16 9.43 25.19
C LEU A 126 2.45 8.35 26.01
N LEU A 127 1.32 7.90 25.49
CA LEU A 127 0.52 6.81 26.02
C LEU A 127 0.53 5.65 24.97
N PRO A 128 1.46 4.70 25.05
CA PRO A 128 1.54 3.60 24.11
C PRO A 128 0.54 2.48 24.42
N ALA A 129 -0.07 1.91 23.40
CA ALA A 129 -0.90 0.70 23.46
C ALA A 129 -0.31 -0.37 22.52
N PRO A 130 0.75 -1.08 22.95
CA PRO A 130 1.40 -2.10 22.13
C PRO A 130 0.50 -3.32 21.93
N CYS A 131 0.51 -3.93 20.73
CA CYS A 131 -0.20 -5.17 20.47
C CYS A 131 0.40 -6.32 21.28
N THR A 132 -0.41 -6.86 22.19
CA THR A 132 0.00 -7.99 23.04
C THR A 132 0.02 -9.31 22.28
N THR A 133 -0.89 -9.46 21.31
CA THR A 133 -1.03 -10.61 20.43
C THR A 133 -1.46 -10.14 19.06
N ARG A 134 -1.44 -11.03 18.06
CA ARG A 134 -1.92 -10.73 16.71
C ARG A 134 -3.40 -10.33 16.65
N ARG A 135 -4.21 -10.88 17.56
CA ARG A 135 -5.64 -10.57 17.74
C ARG A 135 -5.93 -10.43 19.22
N PRO A 136 -5.83 -9.23 19.80
CA PRO A 136 -5.90 -9.03 21.24
C PRO A 136 -7.29 -9.29 21.86
N GLY A 137 -8.36 -9.31 21.05
CA GLY A 137 -9.74 -9.56 21.50
C GLY A 137 -10.31 -8.47 22.41
N ARG A 138 -9.64 -7.33 22.53
CA ARG A 138 -10.06 -6.15 23.29
C ARG A 138 -9.41 -4.88 22.73
N ASP A 139 -10.04 -3.74 22.92
CA ASP A 139 -9.44 -2.43 22.64
C ASP A 139 -8.29 -2.16 23.64
N LEU A 140 -7.04 -2.20 23.12
CA LEU A 140 -5.84 -1.97 23.93
C LEU A 140 -5.64 -0.50 24.33
N THR A 141 -6.42 0.43 23.77
CA THR A 141 -6.29 1.86 24.07
C THR A 141 -7.12 2.32 25.29
N THR A 142 -7.97 1.45 25.83
CA THR A 142 -8.91 1.81 26.92
C THR A 142 -8.22 2.29 28.19
N TRP A 143 -7.01 1.82 28.49
CA TRP A 143 -6.25 2.25 29.66
C TRP A 143 -5.89 3.74 29.63
N MET A 144 -5.83 4.35 28.44
CA MET A 144 -5.49 5.76 28.26
C MET A 144 -6.53 6.71 28.89
N ASP A 145 -7.79 6.25 29.04
CA ASP A 145 -8.89 7.04 29.60
C ASP A 145 -8.63 7.43 31.07
N GLY A 146 -8.01 6.52 31.82
CA GLY A 146 -7.68 6.74 33.24
C GLY A 146 -6.22 7.15 33.48
N ALA A 147 -5.43 7.33 32.44
CA ALA A 147 -4.00 7.62 32.57
C ALA A 147 -3.76 9.03 33.13
N ALA A 148 -3.16 9.13 34.31
CA ALA A 148 -2.77 10.40 34.93
C ALA A 148 -1.48 10.92 34.27
N THR A 149 -1.49 12.17 33.82
CA THR A 149 -0.32 12.89 33.31
C THR A 149 -0.22 14.25 34.02
N PRO A 150 0.95 14.89 34.07
CA PRO A 150 1.09 16.22 34.64
C PRO A 150 0.15 17.22 33.94
N GLU A 151 -0.42 18.13 34.68
CA GLU A 151 -1.31 19.15 34.13
C GLU A 151 -0.63 20.02 33.08
N GLY A 152 -1.35 20.36 32.02
CA GLY A 152 -0.83 21.18 30.91
C GLY A 152 0.14 20.47 29.97
N THR A 153 0.31 19.14 30.10
CA THR A 153 1.15 18.38 29.15
C THR A 153 0.37 18.03 27.87
N ILE A 154 1.07 18.07 26.73
CA ILE A 154 0.58 17.51 25.47
C ILE A 154 0.50 15.98 25.62
N ARG A 155 -0.68 15.41 25.35
CA ARG A 155 -0.95 13.96 25.49
C ARG A 155 -1.06 13.32 24.11
N ILE A 156 -0.14 12.39 23.79
CA ILE A 156 -0.11 11.69 22.52
C ILE A 156 -0.37 10.21 22.76
N GLY A 157 -1.41 9.64 22.13
CA GLY A 157 -1.64 8.21 22.10
C GLY A 157 -0.89 7.59 20.89
N LEU A 158 -0.35 6.39 21.11
CA LEU A 158 0.30 5.60 20.05
C LEU A 158 -0.25 4.18 20.10
N ALA A 159 -0.95 3.75 19.05
CA ALA A 159 -1.62 2.45 19.01
C ALA A 159 -1.61 1.83 17.61
N HIS A 160 -1.91 0.53 17.55
CA HIS A 160 -1.99 -0.22 16.31
C HIS A 160 -3.27 -1.08 16.33
N GLY A 161 -4.10 -0.96 15.30
CA GLY A 161 -5.34 -1.71 15.17
C GLY A 161 -6.42 -0.97 14.40
N ALA A 162 -7.51 -1.68 14.09
CA ALA A 162 -8.63 -1.15 13.30
C ALA A 162 -9.55 -0.26 14.12
N ILE A 163 -10.16 0.73 13.48
CA ILE A 163 -11.30 1.50 14.01
C ILE A 163 -12.62 0.91 13.50
N GLN A 164 -13.64 0.94 14.32
CA GLN A 164 -14.95 0.32 14.09
C GLN A 164 -15.58 0.62 12.72
N GLN A 165 -15.32 1.77 12.14
CA GLN A 165 -15.89 2.18 10.85
C GLN A 165 -15.14 1.61 9.62
N PHE A 166 -13.93 1.08 9.81
CA PHE A 166 -13.03 0.61 8.74
C PHE A 166 -12.69 -0.88 8.88
N SER A 167 -13.19 -1.57 9.91
CA SER A 167 -13.03 -3.01 10.06
C SER A 167 -13.93 -3.76 9.11
N GLU A 168 -13.38 -4.68 8.31
CA GLU A 168 -14.16 -5.64 7.52
C GLU A 168 -14.97 -6.60 8.42
N ASP A 169 -14.56 -6.76 9.69
CA ASP A 169 -15.23 -7.52 10.75
C ASP A 169 -15.88 -6.57 11.77
N ALA A 170 -17.05 -6.05 11.48
CA ALA A 170 -17.80 -5.13 12.36
C ALA A 170 -18.16 -5.70 13.75
N ALA A 171 -17.91 -6.99 14.00
CA ALA A 171 -18.16 -7.70 15.27
C ALA A 171 -16.90 -7.92 16.12
N ALA A 172 -15.73 -7.43 15.70
CA ALA A 172 -14.49 -7.63 16.42
C ALA A 172 -14.46 -6.79 17.70
N SER A 173 -14.18 -7.43 18.82
CA SER A 173 -14.10 -6.81 20.17
C SER A 173 -12.81 -6.01 20.41
N ASP A 174 -11.88 -6.05 19.45
CA ASP A 174 -10.55 -5.43 19.49
C ASP A 174 -10.47 -4.10 18.71
N VAL A 175 -11.62 -3.53 18.38
CA VAL A 175 -11.74 -2.33 17.56
C VAL A 175 -11.60 -1.09 18.41
N ILE A 176 -10.72 -0.17 17.99
CA ILE A 176 -10.50 1.11 18.65
C ILE A 176 -11.73 2.03 18.47
N ALA A 177 -12.20 2.65 19.53
CA ALA A 177 -13.30 3.60 19.46
C ALA A 177 -12.93 4.82 18.60
N PRO A 178 -13.76 5.25 17.61
CA PRO A 178 -13.42 6.38 16.75
C PRO A 178 -13.22 7.71 17.49
N ASN A 179 -13.83 7.86 18.66
CA ASN A 179 -13.69 9.02 19.54
C ASN A 179 -12.67 8.81 20.69
N ARG A 180 -11.77 7.84 20.58
CA ARG A 180 -10.79 7.50 21.61
C ARG A 180 -9.97 8.71 22.06
N ALA A 181 -9.52 9.54 21.13
CA ALA A 181 -8.77 10.74 21.46
C ALA A 181 -9.53 11.66 22.41
N THR A 182 -10.84 11.83 22.21
CA THR A 182 -11.70 12.64 23.08
C THR A 182 -11.90 11.98 24.45
N LEU A 183 -12.20 10.67 24.48
CA LEU A 183 -12.43 9.93 25.75
C LEU A 183 -11.19 9.95 26.64
N ALA A 184 -10.01 9.79 26.06
CA ALA A 184 -8.75 9.76 26.78
C ALA A 184 -8.11 11.16 26.94
N GLY A 185 -8.74 12.24 26.46
CA GLY A 185 -8.19 13.60 26.53
C GLY A 185 -6.85 13.73 25.80
N LEU A 186 -6.70 13.07 24.64
CA LEU A 186 -5.49 13.13 23.83
C LEU A 186 -5.51 14.35 22.91
N ASP A 187 -4.36 14.97 22.72
CA ASP A 187 -4.13 15.98 21.70
C ASP A 187 -3.93 15.36 20.31
N TYR A 188 -3.41 14.11 20.27
CA TYR A 188 -3.24 13.34 19.05
C TYR A 188 -3.25 11.84 19.34
N LEU A 189 -3.87 11.05 18.48
CA LEU A 189 -3.81 9.59 18.47
C LEU A 189 -3.19 9.12 17.15
N ALA A 190 -1.98 8.59 17.26
CA ALA A 190 -1.24 7.99 16.15
C ALA A 190 -1.63 6.51 16.00
N LEU A 191 -2.16 6.13 14.84
CA LEU A 191 -2.60 4.76 14.53
C LEU A 191 -1.82 4.15 13.38
N GLY A 192 -1.54 2.84 13.47
CA GLY A 192 -1.11 1.93 12.41
C GLY A 192 -2.12 0.80 12.19
N ASP A 193 -1.83 -0.13 11.26
CA ASP A 193 -2.63 -1.26 10.74
C ASP A 193 -3.26 -0.99 9.38
N TRP A 194 -3.67 0.23 9.09
CA TRP A 194 -4.17 0.60 7.78
C TRP A 194 -3.06 1.20 6.91
N HIS A 195 -2.75 0.54 5.77
CA HIS A 195 -1.63 0.93 4.91
C HIS A 195 -1.89 2.21 4.09
N GLY A 196 -3.15 2.64 3.95
CA GLY A 196 -3.51 3.94 3.37
C GLY A 196 -3.59 5.02 4.43
N GLN A 197 -3.25 6.26 4.10
CA GLN A 197 -3.45 7.38 5.02
C GLN A 197 -4.94 7.70 5.15
N ILE A 198 -5.45 7.75 6.40
CA ILE A 198 -6.83 8.12 6.73
C ILE A 198 -6.85 9.12 7.88
N SER A 199 -7.60 10.20 7.70
CA SER A 199 -8.01 11.06 8.81
C SER A 199 -9.34 10.55 9.37
N VAL A 200 -9.32 10.03 10.59
CA VAL A 200 -10.54 9.56 11.28
C VAL A 200 -11.30 10.77 11.81
N ASN A 201 -10.58 11.68 12.44
CA ASN A 201 -11.04 12.98 12.89
C ASN A 201 -9.83 13.91 13.07
N GLU A 202 -10.04 15.14 13.55
CA GLU A 202 -8.99 16.15 13.69
C GLU A 202 -7.80 15.71 14.58
N ARG A 203 -8.00 14.75 15.51
CA ARG A 203 -6.98 14.28 16.46
C ARG A 203 -6.54 12.84 16.24
N THR A 204 -7.21 12.09 15.39
CA THR A 204 -6.94 10.65 15.17
C THR A 204 -6.61 10.36 13.72
N GLN A 205 -5.42 9.82 13.47
CA GLN A 205 -4.88 9.61 12.13
C GLN A 205 -4.25 8.22 11.98
N TYR A 206 -4.48 7.60 10.84
CA TYR A 206 -3.60 6.58 10.28
C TYR A 206 -2.59 7.24 9.35
N SER A 207 -1.31 7.00 9.57
CA SER A 207 -0.25 7.52 8.69
C SER A 207 -0.21 6.82 7.33
N GLY A 208 -0.64 5.57 7.31
CA GLY A 208 -0.35 4.65 6.22
C GLY A 208 1.10 4.16 6.23
N THR A 209 1.41 3.25 5.30
CA THR A 209 2.77 2.75 5.13
C THR A 209 3.66 3.80 4.44
N PRO A 210 4.92 3.99 4.88
CA PRO A 210 5.84 4.92 4.25
C PRO A 210 6.41 4.43 2.91
N GLU A 211 6.30 3.13 2.62
CA GLU A 211 6.64 2.52 1.33
C GLU A 211 5.52 1.54 0.94
N PRO A 212 4.77 1.76 -0.16
CA PRO A 212 3.64 0.91 -0.54
C PRO A 212 4.06 -0.54 -0.82
N ASP A 213 3.10 -1.47 -0.66
CA ASP A 213 3.35 -2.90 -0.79
C ASP A 213 2.30 -3.67 -1.63
N ARG A 214 1.28 -2.97 -2.12
CA ARG A 214 0.16 -3.56 -2.88
C ARG A 214 -0.62 -2.51 -3.65
N PHE A 215 -1.42 -2.95 -4.61
CA PHE A 215 -2.28 -2.09 -5.45
C PHE A 215 -3.58 -1.61 -4.77
N LYS A 216 -3.79 -1.91 -3.49
CA LYS A 216 -5.04 -1.57 -2.79
C LYS A 216 -5.18 -0.05 -2.52
N HIS A 217 -4.07 0.68 -2.46
CA HIS A 217 -4.05 2.09 -2.07
C HIS A 217 -3.39 2.94 -3.15
N ASP A 218 -4.13 3.93 -3.66
CA ASP A 218 -3.67 4.79 -4.77
C ASP A 218 -2.77 5.95 -4.33
N LYS A 219 -2.67 6.18 -3.01
CA LYS A 219 -1.83 7.25 -2.46
C LYS A 219 -0.36 6.82 -2.43
N PRO A 220 0.57 7.76 -2.67
CA PRO A 220 1.99 7.47 -2.47
C PRO A 220 2.26 7.11 -1.01
N GLY A 221 3.30 6.30 -0.77
CA GLY A 221 3.75 6.02 0.59
C GLY A 221 4.27 7.30 1.25
N GLN A 222 3.86 7.51 2.49
CA GLN A 222 4.06 8.76 3.21
C GLN A 222 4.13 8.55 4.72
N ALA A 223 4.55 9.59 5.42
CA ALA A 223 4.42 9.76 6.85
C ALA A 223 3.67 11.07 7.13
N LEU A 224 3.23 11.27 8.36
CA LEU A 224 2.58 12.50 8.80
C LEU A 224 3.52 13.33 9.66
N LEU A 225 3.84 14.52 9.19
CA LEU A 225 4.45 15.55 10.04
C LEU A 225 3.35 16.17 10.89
N VAL A 226 3.50 16.08 12.20
CA VAL A 226 2.53 16.57 13.18
C VAL A 226 3.15 17.65 14.05
N SER A 227 2.47 18.79 14.18
CA SER A 227 2.88 19.89 15.07
C SER A 227 1.75 20.22 16.04
N ILE A 228 2.04 20.21 17.34
CA ILE A 228 1.09 20.57 18.41
C ILE A 228 1.64 21.77 19.15
N ALA A 229 0.93 22.89 19.14
CA ALA A 229 1.39 24.15 19.73
C ALA A 229 1.46 24.10 21.26
N ALA A 230 0.42 23.56 21.91
CA ALA A 230 0.27 23.42 23.34
C ALA A 230 -0.77 22.35 23.67
N ALA A 231 -0.86 21.93 24.93
CA ALA A 231 -1.91 21.03 25.39
C ALA A 231 -3.30 21.62 25.06
N GLY A 232 -4.20 20.77 24.56
CA GLY A 232 -5.55 21.13 24.11
C GLY A 232 -5.62 21.71 22.69
N ALA A 233 -4.52 22.17 22.10
CA ALA A 233 -4.51 22.68 20.72
C ALA A 233 -4.79 21.58 19.71
N LEU A 234 -5.41 21.94 18.58
CA LEU A 234 -5.54 21.01 17.45
C LEU A 234 -4.17 20.80 16.79
N PRO A 235 -3.86 19.57 16.38
CA PRO A 235 -2.62 19.28 15.66
C PRO A 235 -2.67 19.85 14.25
N GLU A 236 -1.56 20.43 13.80
CA GLU A 236 -1.31 20.70 12.38
C GLU A 236 -0.68 19.44 11.77
N ILE A 237 -1.28 18.91 10.70
CA ILE A 237 -0.88 17.63 10.10
C ILE A 237 -0.56 17.84 8.63
N THR A 238 0.65 17.49 8.22
CA THR A 238 1.12 17.60 6.85
C THR A 238 1.65 16.25 6.37
N PRO A 239 1.05 15.64 5.32
CA PRO A 239 1.63 14.44 4.72
C PRO A 239 2.97 14.77 4.04
N VAL A 240 3.97 13.91 4.27
CA VAL A 240 5.29 13.99 3.62
C VAL A 240 5.58 12.70 2.89
N THR A 241 5.91 12.78 1.60
CA THR A 241 6.19 11.61 0.76
C THR A 241 7.51 10.97 1.17
N THR A 242 7.49 9.66 1.33
CA THR A 242 8.65 8.86 1.72
C THR A 242 8.93 7.69 0.79
N ALA A 243 7.98 7.35 -0.10
CA ALA A 243 8.07 6.20 -0.99
C ALA A 243 9.12 6.36 -2.08
N SER A 244 9.80 5.27 -2.40
CA SER A 244 10.64 5.11 -3.60
C SER A 244 9.87 4.56 -4.79
N PHE A 245 8.85 3.75 -4.53
CA PHE A 245 8.01 3.15 -5.55
C PHE A 245 6.57 3.64 -5.46
N ALA A 246 5.95 3.82 -6.63
CA ALA A 246 4.53 4.07 -6.76
C ALA A 246 3.81 2.78 -7.18
N TRP A 247 2.73 2.41 -6.51
CA TRP A 247 1.82 1.36 -6.90
C TRP A 247 0.54 2.01 -7.39
N ARG A 248 0.18 1.80 -8.65
CA ARG A 248 -0.95 2.48 -9.29
C ARG A 248 -1.86 1.50 -10.00
N THR A 249 -3.16 1.63 -9.78
CA THR A 249 -4.20 1.02 -10.61
C THR A 249 -4.86 2.12 -11.41
N LEU A 250 -4.93 1.94 -12.73
CA LEU A 250 -5.56 2.90 -13.65
C LEU A 250 -6.68 2.19 -14.41
N GLU A 251 -7.85 2.81 -14.45
CA GLU A 251 -9.00 2.32 -15.20
C GLU A 251 -8.94 2.80 -16.65
N LEU A 252 -9.14 1.89 -17.60
CA LEU A 252 -9.20 2.17 -19.03
C LEU A 252 -10.58 1.73 -19.57
N PRO A 253 -11.63 2.55 -19.38
CA PRO A 253 -12.93 2.29 -19.97
C PRO A 253 -12.92 2.61 -21.47
N LEU A 254 -13.35 1.68 -22.33
CA LEU A 254 -13.35 1.80 -23.77
C LEU A 254 -14.74 1.53 -24.37
N LEU A 255 -15.10 2.30 -25.39
CA LEU A 255 -16.26 2.07 -26.23
C LEU A 255 -15.82 1.54 -27.60
N ALA A 256 -16.69 0.84 -28.32
CA ALA A 256 -16.38 0.18 -29.57
C ALA A 256 -15.80 1.09 -30.69
N GLY A 257 -15.98 2.40 -30.59
CA GLY A 257 -15.46 3.37 -31.56
C GLY A 257 -14.19 4.12 -31.08
N ASP A 258 -13.73 3.86 -29.88
CA ASP A 258 -12.60 4.58 -29.31
C ASP A 258 -11.27 4.09 -29.91
N ASP A 259 -10.32 5.01 -30.05
CA ASP A 259 -8.91 4.67 -30.27
C ASP A 259 -8.29 4.23 -28.93
N GLY A 260 -8.34 2.90 -28.69
CA GLY A 260 -7.84 2.32 -27.44
C GLY A 260 -6.34 2.53 -27.24
N VAL A 261 -5.54 2.64 -28.32
CA VAL A 261 -4.11 2.92 -28.25
C VAL A 261 -3.86 4.33 -27.76
N ALA A 262 -4.53 5.32 -28.35
CA ALA A 262 -4.40 6.71 -27.92
C ALA A 262 -4.89 6.92 -26.50
N ALA A 263 -6.00 6.28 -26.10
CA ALA A 263 -6.52 6.33 -24.74
C ALA A 263 -5.55 5.72 -23.71
N PHE A 264 -4.94 4.58 -24.07
CA PHE A 264 -3.91 3.93 -23.23
C PHE A 264 -2.68 4.83 -23.06
N ASP A 265 -2.13 5.37 -24.16
CA ASP A 265 -0.95 6.22 -24.12
C ASP A 265 -1.17 7.50 -23.27
N ALA A 266 -2.37 8.10 -23.38
CA ALA A 266 -2.75 9.26 -22.60
C ALA A 266 -2.87 8.98 -21.09
N LEU A 267 -3.16 7.72 -20.71
CA LEU A 267 -3.30 7.29 -19.33
C LEU A 267 -1.95 7.10 -18.64
N LEU A 268 -0.89 6.79 -19.40
CA LEU A 268 0.39 6.41 -18.83
C LEU A 268 1.08 7.59 -18.11
N PRO A 269 1.76 7.33 -16.97
CA PRO A 269 2.56 8.34 -16.30
C PRO A 269 3.76 8.76 -17.16
N ALA A 270 4.30 9.95 -16.87
CA ALA A 270 5.49 10.47 -17.53
C ALA A 270 6.64 9.45 -17.53
N ALA A 271 7.37 9.34 -18.62
CA ALA A 271 8.42 8.31 -18.82
C ALA A 271 9.46 8.28 -17.69
N ALA A 272 9.82 9.45 -17.14
CA ALA A 272 10.79 9.55 -16.03
C ALA A 272 10.34 8.84 -14.74
N LEU A 273 9.04 8.62 -14.55
CA LEU A 273 8.47 7.98 -13.34
C LEU A 273 8.26 6.47 -13.51
N ARG A 274 8.25 5.95 -14.75
CA ARG A 274 7.85 4.57 -15.05
C ARG A 274 8.73 3.53 -14.36
N ARG A 275 10.05 3.73 -14.31
CA ARG A 275 11.00 2.79 -13.69
C ARG A 275 10.82 2.59 -12.19
N GLN A 276 10.11 3.49 -11.53
CA GLN A 276 9.76 3.43 -10.10
C GLN A 276 8.27 3.18 -9.90
N THR A 277 7.53 2.86 -10.95
CA THR A 277 6.09 2.61 -10.88
C THR A 277 5.80 1.14 -11.13
N LEU A 278 5.05 0.52 -10.23
CA LEU A 278 4.33 -0.72 -10.46
C LEU A 278 2.92 -0.31 -10.93
N LEU A 279 2.58 -0.67 -12.16
CA LEU A 279 1.35 -0.23 -12.80
C LEU A 279 0.44 -1.42 -13.12
N ARG A 280 -0.82 -1.32 -12.74
CA ARG A 280 -1.91 -2.17 -13.20
C ARG A 280 -2.89 -1.33 -14.00
N VAL A 281 -3.16 -1.71 -15.24
CA VAL A 281 -4.19 -1.10 -16.09
C VAL A 281 -5.36 -2.07 -16.21
N MET A 282 -6.55 -1.62 -15.80
CA MET A 282 -7.81 -2.39 -15.83
C MET A 282 -8.60 -1.94 -17.05
N ALA A 283 -8.51 -2.66 -18.17
CA ALA A 283 -9.28 -2.35 -19.37
C ALA A 283 -10.70 -2.93 -19.28
N SER A 284 -11.70 -2.13 -19.62
CA SER A 284 -13.11 -2.52 -19.57
C SER A 284 -13.90 -1.96 -20.74
N GLY A 285 -15.10 -2.51 -20.96
CA GLY A 285 -16.01 -2.06 -22.04
C GLY A 285 -15.87 -2.89 -23.30
N ARG A 286 -15.71 -2.24 -24.47
CA ARG A 286 -15.70 -2.92 -25.77
C ARG A 286 -14.70 -2.31 -26.74
N VAL A 287 -14.02 -3.16 -27.50
CA VAL A 287 -13.14 -2.74 -28.61
C VAL A 287 -13.35 -3.66 -29.81
N ARG A 288 -13.06 -3.16 -31.01
CA ARG A 288 -12.98 -4.00 -32.21
C ARG A 288 -11.78 -4.94 -32.16
N LEU A 289 -11.84 -6.04 -32.90
CA LEU A 289 -10.82 -7.08 -32.92
C LEU A 289 -9.43 -6.51 -33.22
N ALA A 290 -9.28 -5.72 -34.27
CA ALA A 290 -8.00 -5.06 -34.63
C ALA A 290 -7.53 -4.08 -33.51
N GLY A 291 -8.44 -3.33 -32.91
CA GLY A 291 -8.14 -2.43 -31.80
C GLY A 291 -7.63 -3.16 -30.55
N ARG A 292 -8.18 -4.35 -30.25
CA ARG A 292 -7.71 -5.19 -29.13
C ARG A 292 -6.29 -5.67 -29.35
N THR A 293 -5.97 -6.17 -30.54
CA THR A 293 -4.61 -6.62 -30.88
C THR A 293 -3.60 -5.48 -30.82
N ALA A 294 -3.95 -4.31 -31.38
CA ALA A 294 -3.10 -3.14 -31.34
C ALA A 294 -2.86 -2.66 -29.88
N LEU A 295 -3.92 -2.63 -29.07
CA LEU A 295 -3.84 -2.27 -27.65
C LEU A 295 -2.95 -3.23 -26.86
N ALA A 296 -3.11 -4.53 -27.03
CA ALA A 296 -2.28 -5.54 -26.38
C ALA A 296 -0.79 -5.37 -26.74
N ALA A 297 -0.48 -5.16 -28.03
CA ALA A 297 0.89 -4.95 -28.49
C ALA A 297 1.53 -3.67 -27.94
N VAL A 298 0.76 -2.59 -27.79
CA VAL A 298 1.25 -1.33 -27.17
C VAL A 298 1.44 -1.52 -25.67
N ALA A 299 0.51 -2.18 -24.98
CA ALA A 299 0.60 -2.48 -23.57
C ALA A 299 1.82 -3.35 -23.24
N GLU A 300 2.09 -4.39 -24.03
CA GLU A 300 3.29 -5.23 -23.89
C GLU A 300 4.58 -4.41 -24.02
N ARG A 301 4.69 -3.60 -25.08
CA ARG A 301 5.87 -2.73 -25.27
C ARG A 301 6.05 -1.73 -24.13
N ALA A 302 4.98 -1.04 -23.72
CA ALA A 302 5.03 -0.08 -22.64
C ALA A 302 5.40 -0.72 -21.30
N GLY A 303 5.02 -1.98 -21.09
CA GLY A 303 5.30 -2.73 -19.87
C GLY A 303 6.79 -2.80 -19.52
N HIS A 304 7.67 -2.81 -20.50
CA HIS A 304 9.14 -2.85 -20.30
C HIS A 304 9.71 -1.58 -19.66
N ASP A 305 8.98 -0.48 -19.70
CA ASP A 305 9.42 0.77 -19.07
C ASP A 305 9.19 0.79 -17.56
N PHE A 306 8.29 -0.05 -17.05
CA PHE A 306 7.83 -0.05 -15.67
C PHE A 306 8.67 -0.96 -14.76
N ALA A 307 8.64 -0.71 -13.47
CA ALA A 307 9.19 -1.63 -12.49
C ALA A 307 8.42 -2.96 -12.50
N HIS A 308 7.09 -2.88 -12.67
CA HIS A 308 6.18 -4.00 -12.89
C HIS A 308 4.97 -3.48 -13.66
N PHE A 309 4.43 -4.31 -14.55
CA PHE A 309 3.28 -3.96 -15.35
C PHE A 309 2.30 -5.12 -15.45
N GLU A 310 1.04 -4.83 -15.19
CA GLU A 310 -0.08 -5.74 -15.38
C GLU A 310 -1.12 -5.08 -16.28
N PHE A 311 -1.52 -5.75 -17.34
CA PHE A 311 -2.63 -5.33 -18.19
C PHE A 311 -3.77 -6.33 -18.02
N ASP A 312 -4.82 -5.93 -17.31
CA ASP A 312 -6.02 -6.75 -17.07
C ASP A 312 -7.09 -6.36 -18.07
N GLU A 313 -7.40 -7.28 -18.95
CA GLU A 313 -8.44 -7.14 -20.00
C GLU A 313 -9.64 -8.07 -19.77
N THR A 314 -9.80 -8.62 -18.57
CA THR A 314 -10.87 -9.58 -18.26
C THR A 314 -12.28 -8.99 -18.42
N ALA A 315 -12.41 -7.67 -18.20
CA ALA A 315 -13.65 -6.92 -18.38
C ALA A 315 -13.78 -6.25 -19.76
N LEU A 316 -12.85 -6.50 -20.69
CA LEU A 316 -12.84 -5.94 -22.04
C LEU A 316 -13.44 -6.92 -23.04
N ALA A 317 -14.64 -6.62 -23.51
CA ALA A 317 -15.31 -7.41 -24.56
C ALA A 317 -14.76 -7.06 -25.95
N THR A 318 -14.75 -8.04 -26.86
CA THR A 318 -14.38 -7.84 -28.27
C THR A 318 -15.63 -7.80 -29.12
N ASP A 319 -15.81 -6.72 -29.88
CA ASP A 319 -16.78 -6.67 -30.97
C ASP A 319 -16.09 -7.13 -32.23
N CYS A 320 -16.62 -8.19 -32.83
CA CYS A 320 -16.15 -8.72 -34.11
C CYS A 320 -17.34 -8.80 -35.05
N ASP A 321 -17.18 -8.28 -36.25
CA ASP A 321 -18.18 -8.39 -37.30
C ASP A 321 -17.61 -9.13 -38.53
N SER A 322 -18.44 -9.34 -39.56
CA SER A 322 -18.00 -10.05 -40.77
C SER A 322 -16.90 -9.31 -41.50
N THR A 323 -16.74 -8.00 -41.35
CA THR A 323 -15.71 -7.21 -41.99
C THR A 323 -14.34 -7.41 -41.32
N ASP A 324 -14.32 -7.65 -40.00
CA ASP A 324 -13.10 -7.99 -39.27
C ASP A 324 -12.54 -9.35 -39.72
N LEU A 325 -13.39 -10.28 -40.13
CA LEU A 325 -12.97 -11.58 -40.62
C LEU A 325 -12.26 -11.49 -42.00
N ASP A 326 -12.56 -10.45 -42.79
CA ASP A 326 -11.87 -10.19 -44.05
C ASP A 326 -10.39 -9.83 -43.88
N LEU A 327 -10.02 -9.37 -42.67
CA LEU A 327 -8.64 -9.10 -42.26
C LEU A 327 -7.87 -10.39 -41.92
N ILE A 328 -8.60 -11.46 -41.51
CA ILE A 328 -8.00 -12.78 -41.27
C ILE A 328 -7.71 -13.48 -42.58
N ASP A 329 -8.75 -13.64 -43.42
CA ASP A 329 -8.69 -14.21 -44.76
C ASP A 329 -9.98 -13.83 -45.51
N ARG A 330 -9.86 -13.64 -46.83
CA ARG A 330 -11.03 -13.35 -47.68
C ARG A 330 -11.82 -14.59 -48.03
N ALA A 331 -11.18 -15.76 -48.07
CA ALA A 331 -11.81 -17.05 -48.34
C ALA A 331 -10.84 -18.18 -47.94
N GLY A 332 -11.40 -19.35 -47.62
CA GLY A 332 -10.62 -20.56 -47.31
C GLY A 332 -10.67 -20.98 -45.84
N ALA A 333 -9.84 -21.92 -45.48
CA ALA A 333 -9.91 -22.62 -44.19
C ALA A 333 -9.77 -21.70 -42.96
N LEU A 334 -8.97 -20.64 -43.08
CA LEU A 334 -8.84 -19.65 -41.99
C LEU A 334 -10.10 -18.81 -41.81
N ARG A 335 -10.73 -18.44 -42.95
CA ARG A 335 -12.01 -17.76 -42.94
C ARG A 335 -13.11 -18.62 -42.31
N ASP A 336 -13.22 -19.88 -42.74
CA ASP A 336 -14.22 -20.82 -42.22
C ASP A 336 -14.04 -21.04 -40.70
N ALA A 337 -12.79 -21.17 -40.25
CA ALA A 337 -12.48 -21.28 -38.82
C ALA A 337 -12.86 -20.03 -38.03
N ALA A 338 -12.58 -18.84 -38.56
CA ALA A 338 -12.93 -17.58 -37.94
C ALA A 338 -14.46 -17.38 -37.83
N GLU A 339 -15.20 -17.71 -38.91
CA GLU A 339 -16.67 -17.67 -38.88
C GLU A 339 -17.29 -18.64 -37.86
N ALA A 340 -16.74 -19.87 -37.77
CA ALA A 340 -17.17 -20.83 -36.77
C ALA A 340 -16.94 -20.32 -35.33
N LEU A 341 -15.76 -19.78 -35.05
CA LEU A 341 -15.43 -19.20 -33.73
C LEU A 341 -16.29 -18.00 -33.39
N LEU A 342 -16.58 -17.13 -34.38
CA LEU A 342 -17.48 -15.99 -34.20
C LEU A 342 -18.89 -16.45 -33.85
N ALA A 343 -19.44 -17.41 -34.62
CA ALA A 343 -20.76 -17.99 -34.38
C ALA A 343 -20.85 -18.63 -32.99
N GLU A 344 -19.86 -19.44 -32.61
CA GLU A 344 -19.79 -20.07 -31.28
C GLU A 344 -19.72 -19.05 -30.13
N SER A 345 -19.01 -17.96 -30.32
CA SER A 345 -18.87 -16.90 -29.32
C SER A 345 -20.18 -16.16 -29.05
N GLY A 346 -21.12 -16.15 -30.02
CA GLY A 346 -22.44 -15.55 -29.93
C GLY A 346 -23.54 -16.53 -29.53
N ASP A 347 -23.29 -17.84 -29.53
CA ASP A 347 -24.30 -18.88 -29.34
C ASP A 347 -24.78 -18.92 -27.88
N ALA A 348 -26.01 -18.48 -27.65
CA ALA A 348 -26.64 -18.45 -26.33
C ALA A 348 -26.88 -19.85 -25.72
N THR A 349 -26.83 -20.92 -26.54
CA THR A 349 -26.97 -22.31 -26.06
C THR A 349 -25.72 -22.86 -25.41
N ARG A 350 -24.56 -22.24 -25.64
CA ARG A 350 -23.27 -22.59 -25.02
C ARG A 350 -23.11 -21.91 -23.65
N SER A 351 -22.33 -22.52 -22.80
CA SER A 351 -21.95 -21.92 -21.52
C SER A 351 -21.14 -20.62 -21.70
N ALA A 352 -21.14 -19.75 -20.69
CA ALA A 352 -20.33 -18.53 -20.73
C ALA A 352 -18.83 -18.82 -20.91
N ALA A 353 -18.33 -19.91 -20.31
CA ALA A 353 -16.93 -20.32 -20.45
C ALA A 353 -16.59 -20.78 -21.89
N GLU A 354 -17.45 -21.57 -22.51
CA GLU A 354 -17.24 -22.00 -23.91
C GLU A 354 -17.27 -20.82 -24.88
N ARG A 355 -18.18 -19.88 -24.70
CA ARG A 355 -18.24 -18.65 -25.51
C ARG A 355 -16.98 -17.81 -25.36
N GLU A 356 -16.44 -17.72 -24.14
CA GLU A 356 -15.20 -16.98 -23.89
C GLU A 356 -13.97 -17.67 -24.52
N ILE A 357 -13.90 -19.00 -24.48
CA ILE A 357 -12.86 -19.76 -25.17
C ILE A 357 -12.90 -19.48 -26.67
N SER A 358 -14.08 -19.49 -27.30
CA SER A 358 -14.22 -19.22 -28.74
C SER A 358 -13.83 -17.78 -29.09
N ARG A 359 -14.14 -16.78 -28.24
CA ARG A 359 -13.66 -15.40 -28.39
C ARG A 359 -12.15 -15.30 -28.31
N ALA A 360 -11.54 -15.90 -27.28
CA ALA A 360 -10.10 -15.89 -27.10
C ALA A 360 -9.38 -16.58 -28.29
N ALA A 361 -9.95 -17.68 -28.81
CA ALA A 361 -9.42 -18.36 -29.98
C ALA A 361 -9.49 -17.48 -31.24
N LEU A 362 -10.59 -16.73 -31.43
CA LEU A 362 -10.75 -15.82 -32.58
C LEU A 362 -9.74 -14.66 -32.52
N VAL A 363 -9.55 -14.04 -31.35
CA VAL A 363 -8.53 -13.01 -31.14
C VAL A 363 -7.14 -13.54 -31.46
N ARG A 364 -6.84 -14.74 -30.99
CA ARG A 364 -5.54 -15.38 -31.22
C ARG A 364 -5.30 -15.71 -32.70
N LEU A 365 -6.32 -16.21 -33.40
CA LEU A 365 -6.26 -16.45 -34.83
C LEU A 365 -5.95 -15.16 -35.58
N PHE A 366 -6.65 -14.08 -35.28
CA PHE A 366 -6.43 -12.76 -35.87
C PHE A 366 -4.97 -12.29 -35.66
N THR A 367 -4.49 -12.35 -34.43
CA THR A 367 -3.12 -11.93 -34.07
C THR A 367 -2.06 -12.72 -34.88
N TYR A 368 -2.27 -14.02 -35.06
CA TYR A 368 -1.35 -14.82 -35.86
C TYR A 368 -1.39 -14.45 -37.34
N CYS A 369 -2.55 -14.15 -37.89
CA CYS A 369 -2.69 -13.72 -39.26
C CYS A 369 -2.02 -12.35 -39.50
N GLU A 370 -2.19 -11.39 -38.59
CA GLU A 370 -1.48 -10.09 -38.66
C GLU A 370 0.04 -10.25 -38.61
N ALA A 371 0.57 -11.15 -37.77
CA ALA A 371 2.01 -11.38 -37.64
C ALA A 371 2.65 -12.02 -38.88
N ILE A 372 1.85 -12.67 -39.73
CA ILE A 372 2.33 -13.37 -40.95
C ILE A 372 2.04 -12.54 -42.19
N ALA A 373 1.19 -11.50 -42.09
CA ALA A 373 0.92 -10.61 -43.21
C ALA A 373 2.22 -9.90 -43.65
N PRO A 374 2.54 -9.90 -44.97
CA PRO A 374 3.84 -9.44 -45.53
C PRO A 374 4.04 -7.91 -45.35
#